data_4b45d3f8f33f5afe4bc5cbbb121957de
#
_entry.id   4b45d3f8f33f5afe4bc5cbbb121957de
#
_cell.length_a   1.000
_cell.length_b   1.000
_cell.length_c   1.000
_cell.angle_alpha   90.00
_cell.angle_beta   90.00
_cell.angle_gamma   90.00
#
_symmetry.space_group_name_H-M   'P 1'
#
loop_
_entity.id
_entity.type
_entity.pdbx_description
1 polymer ?
#
loop_
_entity_poly.entity_id
_entity_poly.type
_entity_poly.pdbx_seq_one_letter_code
_entity_poly.pdbx_strand_id
1 'polypeptide(L)'
;MTHAPTTDGWRRSFADQSLGLFTEHFADEIVLEATTLAKPVQGKHSVAAVLATASSIYESLEFTAEAQSTSTTYLQWRATAFGGMRIAGVTVLERDMSSKIVAAAIHHRPLGPVLRFSAEIRERLAGVICGDYFL
;
A
#
# COMPACT_ATOMS: atom_id res chain seq x y z
N MET A 1 24.96 12.94 -2.73
CA MET A 1 23.74 12.89 -1.95
C MET A 1 22.76 11.91 -2.57
N THR A 2 22.30 11.01 -1.81
CA THR A 2 21.45 9.97 -2.33
C THR A 2 20.03 10.09 -1.80
N HIS A 3 19.09 9.80 -2.63
CA HIS A 3 17.71 9.68 -2.24
C HIS A 3 17.40 8.24 -1.94
N ALA A 4 16.38 8.01 -1.16
CA ALA A 4 15.85 6.68 -1.02
C ALA A 4 15.04 6.38 -2.29
N PRO A 5 15.59 5.60 -3.24
CA PRO A 5 14.91 5.39 -4.52
C PRO A 5 13.55 4.73 -4.37
N THR A 6 13.37 3.96 -3.29
CA THR A 6 12.12 3.26 -3.04
C THR A 6 10.94 4.18 -2.77
N THR A 7 11.19 5.39 -2.22
CA THR A 7 10.13 6.35 -1.96
C THR A 7 9.48 6.84 -3.25
N ASP A 8 10.31 7.20 -4.23
CA ASP A 8 9.81 7.64 -5.53
C ASP A 8 9.11 6.51 -6.26
N GLY A 9 9.66 5.31 -6.18
CA GLY A 9 9.06 4.14 -6.79
C GLY A 9 7.70 3.81 -6.21
N TRP A 10 7.56 3.92 -4.89
CA TRP A 10 6.29 3.69 -4.22
C TRP A 10 5.23 4.70 -4.69
N ARG A 11 5.58 5.99 -4.69
CA ARG A 11 4.65 7.04 -5.13
C ARG A 11 4.25 6.86 -6.58
N ARG A 12 5.20 6.54 -7.45
CA ARG A 12 4.95 6.35 -8.88
C ARG A 12 4.08 5.14 -9.12
N SER A 13 4.28 4.07 -8.35
CA SER A 13 3.47 2.87 -8.48
C SER A 13 2.00 3.15 -8.22
N PHE A 14 1.71 3.96 -7.20
CA PHE A 14 0.33 4.35 -6.93
C PHE A 14 -0.24 5.26 -8.01
N ALA A 15 0.56 6.17 -8.55
CA ALA A 15 0.11 7.07 -9.61
C ALA A 15 -0.20 6.30 -10.89
N ASP A 16 0.65 5.33 -11.24
CA ASP A 16 0.51 4.58 -12.49
C ASP A 16 -0.36 3.32 -12.34
N GLN A 17 -0.67 2.93 -11.11
CA GLN A 17 -1.50 1.75 -10.81
C GLN A 17 -0.95 0.48 -11.46
N SER A 18 0.37 0.35 -11.50
CA SER A 18 1.06 -0.71 -12.24
C SER A 18 1.58 -1.79 -11.32
N LEU A 19 1.16 -3.04 -11.56
CA LEU A 19 1.69 -4.21 -10.86
C LEU A 19 3.21 -4.30 -10.99
N GLY A 20 3.72 -4.05 -12.20
CA GLY A 20 5.15 -4.15 -12.48
C GLY A 20 5.97 -3.16 -11.67
N LEU A 21 5.48 -1.93 -11.52
CA LEU A 21 6.19 -0.93 -10.74
C LEU A 21 6.20 -1.29 -9.26
N PHE A 22 5.11 -1.85 -8.74
CA PHE A 22 5.09 -2.30 -7.35
C PHE A 22 6.11 -3.42 -7.13
N THR A 23 6.10 -4.46 -7.96
CA THR A 23 7.00 -5.59 -7.76
C THR A 23 8.46 -5.24 -7.94
N GLU A 24 8.76 -4.21 -8.72
CA GLU A 24 10.13 -3.81 -9.02
C GLU A 24 10.92 -3.45 -7.76
N HIS A 25 10.25 -2.88 -6.77
CA HIS A 25 10.90 -2.40 -5.54
C HIS A 25 10.73 -3.34 -4.35
N PHE A 26 10.06 -4.48 -4.53
CA PHE A 26 9.76 -5.40 -3.43
C PHE A 26 10.77 -6.52 -3.33
N ALA A 27 11.11 -6.88 -2.10
CA ALA A 27 11.77 -8.17 -1.84
C ALA A 27 10.77 -9.28 -2.13
N ASP A 28 11.26 -10.46 -2.50
CA ASP A 28 10.38 -11.57 -2.87
C ASP A 28 9.43 -11.97 -1.74
N GLU A 29 9.91 -11.90 -0.50
CA GLU A 29 9.15 -12.30 0.67
C GLU A 29 8.52 -11.14 1.43
N ILE A 30 8.28 -10.01 0.75
CA ILE A 30 7.66 -8.84 1.37
C ILE A 30 6.37 -9.21 2.11
N VAL A 31 6.15 -8.55 3.25
CA VAL A 31 4.93 -8.70 4.05
C VAL A 31 4.19 -7.37 4.07
N LEU A 32 2.89 -7.42 3.81
CA LEU A 32 2.01 -6.25 3.91
C LEU A 32 1.05 -6.43 5.07
N GLU A 33 1.07 -5.45 5.98
CA GLU A 33 0.05 -5.30 7.00
C GLU A 33 -0.72 -4.02 6.72
N ALA A 34 -2.02 -4.03 6.95
CA ALA A 34 -2.84 -2.84 6.69
C ALA A 34 -4.10 -2.89 7.53
N THR A 35 -4.65 -1.73 7.82
CA THR A 35 -5.93 -1.65 8.54
C THR A 35 -7.04 -2.35 7.75
N THR A 36 -6.91 -2.41 6.43
CA THR A 36 -7.87 -3.08 5.55
C THR A 36 -7.76 -4.60 5.56
N LEU A 37 -6.71 -5.14 6.18
CA LEU A 37 -6.42 -6.57 6.16
C LEU A 37 -6.65 -7.18 7.53
N ALA A 38 -7.31 -8.33 7.56
CA ALA A 38 -7.50 -9.09 8.79
C ALA A 38 -6.23 -9.83 9.21
N LYS A 39 -5.34 -10.09 8.26
CA LYS A 39 -4.05 -10.76 8.51
C LYS A 39 -3.05 -10.37 7.43
N PRO A 40 -1.74 -10.50 7.69
CA PRO A 40 -0.72 -10.08 6.74
C PRO A 40 -0.78 -10.85 5.42
N VAL A 41 -0.50 -10.15 4.33
CA VAL A 41 -0.33 -10.76 3.01
C VAL A 41 1.16 -10.87 2.75
N GLN A 42 1.60 -12.03 2.29
CA GLN A 42 3.01 -12.29 2.02
C GLN A 42 3.25 -12.56 0.55
N GLY A 43 4.43 -12.17 0.09
CA GLY A 43 4.88 -12.46 -1.25
C GLY A 43 4.66 -11.29 -2.19
N LYS A 44 5.66 -11.07 -3.03
CA LYS A 44 5.74 -9.90 -3.89
C LYS A 44 4.53 -9.76 -4.83
N HIS A 45 4.08 -10.85 -5.41
CA HIS A 45 2.98 -10.79 -6.38
C HIS A 45 1.63 -10.55 -5.68
N SER A 46 1.39 -11.22 -4.55
CA SER A 46 0.15 -11.03 -3.80
C SER A 46 0.07 -9.62 -3.23
N VAL A 47 1.17 -9.12 -2.66
CA VAL A 47 1.22 -7.76 -2.11
C VAL A 47 0.97 -6.73 -3.22
N ALA A 48 1.62 -6.93 -4.38
CA ALA A 48 1.44 -6.02 -5.51
C ALA A 48 -0.01 -6.02 -6.00
N ALA A 49 -0.66 -7.18 -6.02
CA ALA A 49 -2.06 -7.27 -6.43
C ALA A 49 -2.98 -6.47 -5.51
N VAL A 50 -2.77 -6.56 -4.19
CA VAL A 50 -3.54 -5.77 -3.22
C VAL A 50 -3.34 -4.28 -3.45
N LEU A 51 -2.07 -3.86 -3.58
CA LEU A 51 -1.74 -2.44 -3.70
C LEU A 51 -2.20 -1.85 -5.04
N ALA A 52 -2.05 -2.60 -6.13
CA ALA A 52 -2.52 -2.13 -7.43
C ALA A 52 -4.04 -1.98 -7.43
N THR A 53 -4.75 -2.93 -6.82
CA THR A 53 -6.21 -2.83 -6.70
C THR A 53 -6.60 -1.63 -5.86
N ALA A 54 -5.94 -1.44 -4.71
CA ALA A 54 -6.21 -0.29 -3.85
C ALA A 54 -6.00 1.02 -4.60
N SER A 55 -4.90 1.13 -5.34
CA SER A 55 -4.60 2.35 -6.08
C SER A 55 -5.66 2.66 -7.14
N SER A 56 -6.30 1.64 -7.70
CA SER A 56 -7.33 1.82 -8.72
C SER A 56 -8.66 2.29 -8.14
N ILE A 57 -8.87 2.16 -6.84
CA ILE A 57 -10.11 2.57 -6.17
C ILE A 57 -10.06 4.06 -5.80
N TYR A 58 -8.88 4.58 -5.46
CA TYR A 58 -8.76 5.99 -5.08
C TYR A 58 -9.12 6.91 -6.25
N GLU A 59 -9.94 7.91 -5.95
CA GLU A 59 -10.24 9.00 -6.90
C GLU A 59 -9.11 10.01 -6.90
N SER A 60 -8.52 10.24 -5.74
CA SER A 60 -7.36 11.10 -5.57
C SER A 60 -6.49 10.52 -4.47
N LEU A 61 -5.20 10.74 -4.58
CA LEU A 61 -4.22 10.33 -3.57
C LEU A 61 -3.09 11.33 -3.56
N GLU A 62 -2.79 11.86 -2.38
CA GLU A 62 -1.74 12.85 -2.21
C GLU A 62 -0.86 12.45 -1.03
N PHE A 63 0.46 12.42 -1.25
CA PHE A 63 1.43 12.21 -0.18
C PHE A 63 1.78 13.58 0.39
N THR A 64 1.52 13.78 1.69
CA THR A 64 1.58 15.10 2.32
C THR A 64 2.83 15.32 3.16
N ALA A 65 3.50 14.27 3.60
CA ALA A 65 4.71 14.40 4.40
C ALA A 65 5.51 13.11 4.34
N GLU A 66 6.80 13.25 4.58
CA GLU A 66 7.71 12.11 4.56
C GLU A 66 8.77 12.29 5.63
N ALA A 67 9.13 11.20 6.32
CA ALA A 67 10.22 11.18 7.27
C ALA A 67 10.96 9.86 7.11
N GLN A 68 12.25 9.86 7.42
CA GLN A 68 13.07 8.67 7.34
C GLN A 68 13.86 8.45 8.61
N SER A 69 14.05 7.18 8.95
CA SER A 69 14.88 6.77 10.07
C SER A 69 15.62 5.52 9.62
N THR A 70 16.93 5.60 9.48
CA THR A 70 17.79 4.51 9.03
C THR A 70 17.24 3.83 7.77
N SER A 71 16.61 2.67 7.92
CA SER A 71 16.07 1.89 6.79
C SER A 71 14.54 1.98 6.69
N THR A 72 13.91 2.84 7.49
CA THR A 72 12.46 2.95 7.55
C THR A 72 12.01 4.30 6.99
N THR A 73 10.99 4.28 6.13
CA THR A 73 10.38 5.49 5.57
C THR A 73 8.94 5.59 6.04
N TYR A 74 8.54 6.78 6.46
CA TYR A 74 7.17 7.08 6.90
C TYR A 74 6.57 8.07 5.92
N LEU A 75 5.43 7.70 5.33
CA LEU A 75 4.74 8.53 4.33
C LEU A 75 3.34 8.82 4.83
N GLN A 76 3.05 10.10 5.03
CA GLN A 76 1.70 10.53 5.38
C GLN A 76 0.95 10.82 4.08
N TRP A 77 -0.32 10.43 4.00
CA TRP A 77 -1.09 10.59 2.78
C TRP A 77 -2.57 10.80 3.08
N ARG A 78 -3.27 11.33 2.09
CA ARG A 78 -4.72 11.47 2.13
C ARG A 78 -5.29 11.16 0.75
N ALA A 79 -6.53 10.67 0.72
CA ALA A 79 -7.15 10.21 -0.51
C ALA A 79 -8.66 10.41 -0.44
N THR A 80 -9.31 10.30 -1.59
CA THR A 80 -10.75 10.19 -1.68
C THR A 80 -11.13 8.96 -2.48
N ALA A 81 -12.30 8.40 -2.17
CA ALA A 81 -12.86 7.24 -2.86
C ALA A 81 -14.38 7.29 -2.73
N PHE A 82 -15.07 6.52 -3.53
CA PHE A 82 -16.53 6.35 -3.42
C PHE A 82 -17.31 7.66 -3.45
N GLY A 83 -16.96 8.56 -4.37
CA GLY A 83 -17.69 9.81 -4.51
C GLY A 83 -17.30 10.87 -3.50
N GLY A 84 -16.02 10.95 -3.16
CA GLY A 84 -15.51 12.00 -2.28
C GLY A 84 -15.35 11.62 -0.81
N MET A 85 -15.53 10.33 -0.49
CA MET A 85 -15.32 9.84 0.87
C MET A 85 -13.83 9.94 1.21
N ARG A 86 -13.51 10.56 2.34
CA ARG A 86 -12.12 10.82 2.73
C ARG A 86 -11.52 9.62 3.46
N ILE A 87 -10.31 9.26 3.02
CA ILE A 87 -9.49 8.24 3.67
C ILE A 87 -8.09 8.83 3.79
N ALA A 88 -7.45 8.61 4.92
CA ALA A 88 -6.09 9.10 5.14
C ALA A 88 -5.29 8.04 5.85
N GLY A 89 -3.98 8.22 5.90
CA GLY A 89 -3.17 7.26 6.61
C GLY A 89 -1.70 7.59 6.64
N VAL A 90 -0.96 6.64 7.20
CA VAL A 90 0.49 6.65 7.23
C VAL A 90 0.97 5.28 6.75
N THR A 91 1.90 5.28 5.83
CA THR A 91 2.53 4.07 5.32
C THR A 91 3.94 4.01 5.88
N VAL A 92 4.31 2.85 6.43
CA VAL A 92 5.64 2.60 6.97
C VAL A 92 6.29 1.55 6.11
N LEU A 93 7.43 1.90 5.50
CA LEU A 93 8.17 1.00 4.60
C LEU A 93 9.51 0.67 5.21
N GLU A 94 9.82 -0.63 5.32
CA GLU A 94 11.13 -1.08 5.77
C GLU A 94 11.87 -1.72 4.61
N ARG A 95 13.14 -1.36 4.48
CA ARG A 95 13.99 -1.83 3.39
C ARG A 95 15.11 -2.71 3.93
N ASP A 96 15.52 -3.67 3.10
CA ASP A 96 16.70 -4.49 3.41
C ASP A 96 17.97 -3.77 2.95
N MET A 97 19.11 -4.45 3.08
CA MET A 97 20.40 -3.88 2.72
C MET A 97 20.54 -3.62 1.22
N SER A 98 19.69 -4.25 0.40
CA SER A 98 19.65 -4.03 -1.05
C SER A 98 18.66 -2.95 -1.44
N SER A 99 18.10 -2.25 -0.48
CA SER A 99 17.08 -1.20 -0.67
C SER A 99 15.75 -1.73 -1.20
N LYS A 100 15.52 -3.03 -1.10
CA LYS A 100 14.21 -3.61 -1.43
C LYS A 100 13.29 -3.48 -0.23
N ILE A 101 12.00 -3.28 -0.49
CA ILE A 101 11.01 -3.17 0.58
C ILE A 101 10.68 -4.58 1.06
N VAL A 102 10.97 -4.86 2.33
CA VAL A 102 10.70 -6.16 2.95
C VAL A 102 9.43 -6.16 3.77
N ALA A 103 8.98 -5.00 4.21
CA ALA A 103 7.76 -4.89 4.99
C ALA A 103 7.10 -3.55 4.70
N ALA A 104 5.78 -3.59 4.58
CA ALA A 104 4.96 -2.39 4.43
C ALA A 104 3.80 -2.49 5.40
N ALA A 105 3.57 -1.43 6.17
CA ALA A 105 2.44 -1.34 7.09
C ALA A 105 1.68 -0.06 6.76
N ILE A 106 0.38 -0.19 6.47
CA ILE A 106 -0.43 0.96 6.09
C ILE A 106 -1.54 1.14 7.14
N HIS A 107 -1.47 2.27 7.82
CA HIS A 107 -2.41 2.61 8.90
C HIS A 107 -3.43 3.59 8.34
N HIS A 108 -4.66 3.11 8.15
CA HIS A 108 -5.75 3.86 7.53
C HIS A 108 -6.70 4.43 8.57
N ARG A 109 -7.35 5.51 8.21
CA ARG A 109 -8.43 6.11 9.01
C ARG A 109 -9.39 6.87 8.10
N PRO A 110 -10.64 7.18 8.50
CA PRO A 110 -11.35 6.66 9.67
C PRO A 110 -11.97 5.30 9.38
N LEU A 111 -12.43 4.62 10.41
CA LEU A 111 -12.82 3.21 10.31
C LEU A 111 -13.92 2.93 9.30
N GLY A 112 -14.99 3.74 9.29
CA GLY A 112 -16.12 3.49 8.39
C GLY A 112 -15.72 3.39 6.92
N PRO A 113 -15.11 4.44 6.34
CA PRO A 113 -14.61 4.38 4.96
C PRO A 113 -13.61 3.26 4.74
N VAL A 114 -12.78 2.96 5.73
CA VAL A 114 -11.78 1.90 5.61
C VAL A 114 -12.43 0.52 5.48
N LEU A 115 -13.51 0.27 6.22
CA LEU A 115 -14.24 -0.99 6.10
C LEU A 115 -14.83 -1.15 4.69
N ARG A 116 -15.38 -0.08 4.14
CA ARG A 116 -15.91 -0.11 2.78
C ARG A 116 -14.79 -0.36 1.76
N PHE A 117 -13.65 0.27 1.96
CA PHE A 117 -12.48 0.11 1.09
C PHE A 117 -12.00 -1.33 1.10
N SER A 118 -11.91 -1.93 2.30
CA SER A 118 -11.52 -3.33 2.44
C SER A 118 -12.49 -4.26 1.69
N ALA A 119 -13.79 -4.03 1.82
CA ALA A 119 -14.80 -4.84 1.14
C ALA A 119 -14.67 -4.73 -0.38
N GLU A 120 -14.37 -3.53 -0.88
CA GLU A 120 -14.19 -3.32 -2.31
C GLU A 120 -12.96 -4.05 -2.85
N ILE A 121 -11.86 -4.00 -2.12
CA ILE A 121 -10.64 -4.72 -2.52
C ILE A 121 -10.92 -6.23 -2.54
N ARG A 122 -11.58 -6.74 -1.50
CA ARG A 122 -11.93 -8.15 -1.42
C ARG A 122 -12.73 -8.60 -2.62
N GLU A 123 -13.73 -7.81 -3.00
CA GLU A 123 -14.59 -8.13 -4.13
C GLU A 123 -13.81 -8.16 -5.44
N ARG A 124 -12.95 -7.16 -5.66
CA ARG A 124 -12.16 -7.06 -6.90
C ARG A 124 -11.13 -8.17 -7.02
N LEU A 125 -10.63 -8.68 -5.89
CA LEU A 125 -9.61 -9.73 -5.88
C LEU A 125 -10.19 -11.12 -5.65
N ALA A 126 -11.51 -11.28 -5.73
CA ALA A 126 -12.14 -12.59 -5.59
C ALA A 126 -11.55 -13.56 -6.62
N GLY A 127 -11.12 -14.73 -6.15
CA GLY A 127 -10.46 -15.72 -7.00
C GLY A 127 -8.96 -15.51 -7.18
N VAL A 128 -8.43 -14.38 -6.73
CA VAL A 128 -6.99 -14.07 -6.77
C VAL A 128 -6.39 -14.18 -5.37
N ILE A 129 -7.04 -13.55 -4.40
CA ILE A 129 -6.61 -13.60 -2.99
C ILE A 129 -7.80 -14.01 -2.16
N CYS A 130 -7.58 -14.95 -1.24
CA CYS A 130 -8.64 -15.48 -0.37
C CYS A 130 -9.32 -14.34 0.41
N GLY A 131 -10.66 -14.36 0.44
CA GLY A 131 -11.43 -13.34 1.14
C GLY A 131 -11.14 -13.22 2.62
N ASP A 132 -10.57 -14.28 3.22
CA ASP A 132 -10.22 -14.29 4.64
C ASP A 132 -9.15 -13.26 5.00
N TYR A 133 -8.41 -12.76 4.03
CA TYR A 133 -7.41 -11.72 4.27
C TYR A 133 -8.02 -10.34 4.52
N PHE A 134 -9.29 -10.14 4.19
CA PHE A 134 -9.93 -8.83 4.28
C PHE A 134 -10.95 -8.77 5.41
N LEU A 135 -11.27 -7.54 5.80
CA LEU A 135 -12.25 -7.30 6.87
C LEU A 135 -13.67 -7.51 6.37
#